data_33d8b483a93bbb135036aca0c3d2103b
#
_entry.id   33d8b483a93bbb135036aca0c3d2103b
#
_cell.length_a   1.000
_cell.length_b   1.000
_cell.length_c   1.000
_cell.angle_alpha   90.00
_cell.angle_beta   90.00
_cell.angle_gamma   90.00
#
_symmetry.space_group_name_H-M   'P 1'
#
loop_
_entity.id
_entity.type
_entity.pdbx_description
1 polymer ?
#
loop_
_entity_poly.entity_id
_entity_poly.type
_entity_poly.pdbx_seq_one_letter_code
_entity_poly.pdbx_strand_id
1 'polypeptide(L)'
;MRYAFLVETYATERVKVVSVWSEFRDEDLPVRPREDDPRGRSVQEQMVHQCVSENLWFRDMLGIDVCASNTGVLKSAPALPRQETRMEFMKRYAEDSGKRLAALREKDEMWWEGNTKFFDVERSRAWVMTRRIAHTSHHRGQLMAMLRMLGRDLHSNYGPTADTGGLMQNHAPTIYAYASLEELLEGENAGGRKIALPGTGNKAVTERPE
;
A
#
# COMPACT_ATOMS: atom_id res chain seq x y z
N MET A 1 -10.20 2.68 -23.58
CA MET A 1 -11.09 2.70 -22.40
C MET A 1 -10.82 3.98 -21.58
N ARG A 2 -11.83 4.80 -21.34
CA ARG A 2 -11.72 6.10 -20.66
C ARG A 2 -11.14 6.01 -19.23
N TYR A 3 -11.41 4.91 -18.54
CA TYR A 3 -10.99 4.70 -17.14
C TYR A 3 -9.79 3.77 -16.99
N ALA A 4 -9.07 3.46 -18.07
CA ALA A 4 -7.86 2.62 -18.02
C ALA A 4 -6.83 3.15 -17.00
N PHE A 5 -6.71 4.46 -16.89
CA PHE A 5 -5.78 5.11 -15.95
C PHE A 5 -6.06 4.73 -14.49
N LEU A 6 -7.31 4.48 -14.08
CA LEU A 6 -7.63 4.02 -12.73
C LEU A 6 -7.14 2.59 -12.49
N VAL A 7 -7.28 1.73 -13.49
CA VAL A 7 -6.80 0.34 -13.43
C VAL A 7 -5.28 0.31 -13.36
N GLU A 8 -4.61 1.10 -14.20
CA GLU A 8 -3.15 1.22 -14.22
C GLU A 8 -2.60 1.83 -12.91
N THR A 9 -3.27 2.86 -12.40
CA THR A 9 -2.91 3.45 -11.11
C THR A 9 -3.05 2.42 -9.99
N TYR A 10 -4.15 1.66 -9.95
CA TYR A 10 -4.30 0.60 -8.95
C TYR A 10 -3.24 -0.49 -9.09
N ALA A 11 -2.90 -0.89 -10.32
CA ALA A 11 -1.81 -1.84 -10.58
C ALA A 11 -0.48 -1.36 -10.02
N THR A 12 -0.19 -0.06 -10.13
CA THR A 12 1.02 0.55 -9.57
C THR A 12 0.94 0.66 -8.04
N GLU A 13 -0.18 1.13 -7.51
CA GLU A 13 -0.35 1.37 -6.08
C GLU A 13 -0.25 0.09 -5.24
N ARG A 14 -0.75 -1.05 -5.74
CA ARG A 14 -0.62 -2.33 -5.06
C ARG A 14 0.84 -2.77 -4.89
N VAL A 15 1.69 -2.53 -5.89
CA VAL A 15 3.13 -2.80 -5.81
C VAL A 15 3.78 -1.89 -4.76
N LYS A 16 3.45 -0.60 -4.76
CA LYS A 16 3.97 0.37 -3.79
C LYS A 16 3.59 0.02 -2.34
N VAL A 17 2.40 -0.52 -2.11
CA VAL A 17 1.99 -0.99 -0.77
C VAL A 17 2.91 -2.10 -0.29
N VAL A 18 3.09 -3.15 -1.11
CA VAL A 18 3.94 -4.29 -0.75
C VAL A 18 5.41 -3.87 -0.63
N SER A 19 5.86 -2.94 -1.48
CA SER A 19 7.22 -2.37 -1.39
C SER A 19 7.47 -1.70 -0.04
N VAL A 20 6.55 -0.87 0.45
CA VAL A 20 6.68 -0.25 1.78
C VAL A 20 6.62 -1.31 2.89
N TRP A 21 5.76 -2.33 2.77
CA TRP A 21 5.70 -3.40 3.76
C TRP A 21 7.00 -4.22 3.81
N SER A 22 7.69 -4.37 2.68
CA SER A 22 8.97 -5.08 2.61
C SER A 22 10.10 -4.38 3.36
N GLU A 23 9.99 -3.06 3.62
CA GLU A 23 11.01 -2.30 4.37
C GLU A 23 10.96 -2.57 5.89
N PHE A 24 9.82 -3.05 6.42
CA PHE A 24 9.71 -3.46 7.81
C PHE A 24 10.35 -4.83 8.04
N ARG A 25 10.62 -5.13 9.31
CA ARG A 25 10.96 -6.47 9.81
C ARG A 25 9.79 -7.03 10.60
N ASP A 26 9.78 -8.33 10.88
CA ASP A 26 8.73 -8.94 11.70
C ASP A 26 8.71 -8.35 13.12
N GLU A 27 9.85 -8.00 13.69
CA GLU A 27 9.99 -7.33 14.98
C GLU A 27 9.36 -5.92 15.03
N ASP A 28 9.19 -5.27 13.87
CA ASP A 28 8.57 -3.93 13.76
C ASP A 28 7.02 -4.00 13.82
N LEU A 29 6.43 -5.16 13.57
CA LEU A 29 4.98 -5.30 13.45
C LEU A 29 4.18 -4.78 14.67
N PRO A 30 4.61 -4.99 15.93
CA PRO A 30 3.91 -4.46 17.10
C PRO A 30 4.17 -2.97 17.35
N VAL A 31 5.15 -2.35 16.68
CA VAL A 31 5.54 -0.95 16.97
C VAL A 31 4.40 0.01 16.63
N ARG A 32 4.15 0.96 17.52
CA ARG A 32 3.17 2.05 17.41
C ARG A 32 3.89 3.40 17.28
N PRO A 33 3.23 4.44 16.74
CA PRO A 33 3.79 5.80 16.72
C PRO A 33 4.14 6.31 18.12
N ARG A 34 3.40 5.87 19.12
CA ARG A 34 3.63 6.12 20.53
C ARG A 34 3.27 4.87 21.31
N GLU A 35 4.22 4.32 22.05
CA GLU A 35 4.11 3.00 22.70
C GLU A 35 2.95 2.92 23.70
N ASP A 36 2.76 3.97 24.49
CA ASP A 36 1.73 4.07 25.54
C ASP A 36 0.35 4.54 25.02
N ASP A 37 0.18 4.80 23.73
CA ASP A 37 -1.06 5.30 23.15
C ASP A 37 -1.72 4.28 22.19
N PRO A 38 -2.76 3.56 22.67
CA PRO A 38 -3.44 2.55 21.83
C PRO A 38 -4.29 3.15 20.70
N ARG A 39 -4.47 4.48 20.63
CA ARG A 39 -5.21 5.16 19.56
C ARG A 39 -4.42 5.18 18.25
N GLY A 40 -3.09 5.14 18.31
CA GLY A 40 -2.23 4.98 17.15
C GLY A 40 -2.14 3.51 16.74
N ARG A 41 -2.42 3.19 15.48
CA ARG A 41 -2.27 1.81 14.96
C ARG A 41 -0.80 1.39 14.94
N SER A 42 -0.51 0.14 15.33
CA SER A 42 0.78 -0.48 15.09
C SER A 42 0.99 -0.73 13.58
N VAL A 43 2.21 -1.08 13.19
CA VAL A 43 2.53 -1.47 11.81
C VAL A 43 1.61 -2.61 11.36
N GLN A 44 1.46 -3.67 12.16
CA GLN A 44 0.56 -4.78 11.87
C GLN A 44 -0.90 -4.32 11.74
N GLU A 45 -1.38 -3.50 12.65
CA GLU A 45 -2.75 -2.98 12.60
C GLU A 45 -3.01 -2.10 11.38
N GLN A 46 -1.99 -1.39 10.88
CA GLN A 46 -2.07 -0.66 9.63
C GLN A 46 -2.18 -1.61 8.43
N MET A 47 -1.38 -2.69 8.38
CA MET A 47 -1.45 -3.72 7.33
C MET A 47 -2.82 -4.42 7.33
N VAL A 48 -3.30 -4.83 8.51
CA VAL A 48 -4.65 -5.39 8.71
C VAL A 48 -5.71 -4.43 8.19
N HIS A 49 -5.66 -3.16 8.62
CA HIS A 49 -6.63 -2.16 8.20
C HIS A 49 -6.64 -1.96 6.67
N GLN A 50 -5.49 -1.93 6.03
CA GLN A 50 -5.41 -1.80 4.56
C GLN A 50 -6.06 -3.00 3.86
N CYS A 51 -5.76 -4.23 4.30
CA CYS A 51 -6.36 -5.44 3.74
C CYS A 51 -7.89 -5.46 3.91
N VAL A 52 -8.36 -5.21 5.15
CA VAL A 52 -9.79 -5.23 5.49
C VAL A 52 -10.56 -4.14 4.76
N SER A 53 -10.07 -2.92 4.81
CA SER A 53 -10.75 -1.80 4.17
C SER A 53 -10.79 -1.96 2.66
N GLU A 54 -9.71 -2.44 2.03
CA GLU A 54 -9.71 -2.68 0.59
C GLU A 54 -10.74 -3.74 0.19
N ASN A 55 -10.82 -4.83 0.97
CA ASN A 55 -11.82 -5.84 0.73
C ASN A 55 -13.25 -5.29 0.84
N LEU A 56 -13.55 -4.54 1.90
CA LEU A 56 -14.85 -3.90 2.08
C LEU A 56 -15.22 -2.99 0.92
N TRP A 57 -14.30 -2.14 0.47
CA TRP A 57 -14.57 -1.21 -0.62
C TRP A 57 -14.81 -1.94 -1.94
N PHE A 58 -14.03 -2.98 -2.23
CA PHE A 58 -14.22 -3.74 -3.45
C PHE A 58 -15.52 -4.54 -3.44
N ARG A 59 -15.83 -5.23 -2.36
CA ARG A 59 -17.05 -6.02 -2.23
C ARG A 59 -18.31 -5.15 -2.14
N ASP A 60 -18.35 -4.24 -1.18
CA ASP A 60 -19.57 -3.55 -0.80
C ASP A 60 -19.85 -2.30 -1.65
N MET A 61 -18.81 -1.61 -2.13
CA MET A 61 -18.97 -0.38 -2.89
C MET A 61 -18.74 -0.58 -4.39
N LEU A 62 -17.80 -1.43 -4.78
CA LEU A 62 -17.52 -1.69 -6.20
C LEU A 62 -18.26 -2.93 -6.75
N GLY A 63 -18.80 -3.77 -5.88
CA GLY A 63 -19.47 -5.02 -6.29
C GLY A 63 -18.50 -6.07 -6.84
N ILE A 64 -17.24 -6.05 -6.40
CA ILE A 64 -16.18 -6.98 -6.78
C ILE A 64 -15.82 -7.84 -5.57
N ASP A 65 -16.38 -9.03 -5.48
CA ASP A 65 -16.11 -10.00 -4.42
C ASP A 65 -15.34 -11.20 -4.97
N VAL A 66 -14.03 -11.09 -5.02
CA VAL A 66 -13.12 -12.09 -5.63
C VAL A 66 -12.16 -12.73 -4.61
N CYS A 67 -12.28 -12.39 -3.32
CA CYS A 67 -11.36 -12.82 -2.29
C CYS A 67 -12.07 -13.70 -1.27
N ALA A 68 -11.91 -15.03 -1.38
CA ALA A 68 -12.54 -16.01 -0.49
C ALA A 68 -12.08 -15.92 0.97
N SER A 69 -10.90 -15.34 1.25
CA SER A 69 -10.34 -15.20 2.59
C SER A 69 -11.10 -14.20 3.48
N ASN A 70 -12.13 -13.58 2.97
CA ASN A 70 -12.81 -12.46 3.63
C ASN A 70 -14.29 -12.77 3.95
N THR A 71 -14.56 -13.96 4.41
CA THR A 71 -15.90 -14.39 4.84
C THR A 71 -16.40 -13.72 6.13
N GLY A 72 -15.65 -12.79 6.69
CA GLY A 72 -16.06 -11.97 7.82
C GLY A 72 -17.12 -10.95 7.41
N VAL A 73 -18.33 -11.15 7.88
CA VAL A 73 -19.41 -10.16 7.79
C VAL A 73 -18.97 -8.88 8.49
N LEU A 74 -19.35 -7.72 7.95
CA LEU A 74 -19.06 -6.38 8.46
C LEU A 74 -19.38 -6.13 9.94
N LYS A 75 -20.12 -7.01 10.58
CA LYS A 75 -20.45 -6.92 12.01
C LYS A 75 -19.31 -7.37 12.92
N SER A 76 -18.32 -8.07 12.38
CA SER A 76 -17.05 -8.35 13.03
C SER A 76 -15.96 -8.11 11.98
N ALA A 77 -14.99 -7.25 12.28
CA ALA A 77 -13.81 -7.13 11.42
C ALA A 77 -13.31 -8.55 11.08
N PRO A 78 -13.00 -8.86 9.80
CA PRO A 78 -12.53 -10.19 9.46
C PRO A 78 -11.36 -10.50 10.39
N ALA A 79 -11.46 -11.63 11.09
CA ALA A 79 -10.38 -12.10 11.93
C ALA A 79 -9.24 -12.52 11.01
N LEU A 80 -8.36 -11.60 10.71
CA LEU A 80 -7.08 -11.97 10.11
C LEU A 80 -6.28 -12.75 11.17
N PRO A 81 -5.45 -13.72 10.76
CA PRO A 81 -4.63 -14.48 11.68
C PRO A 81 -3.85 -13.52 12.59
N ARG A 82 -3.89 -13.74 13.91
CA ARG A 82 -3.26 -12.84 14.87
C ARG A 82 -1.72 -12.88 14.85
N GLN A 83 -1.15 -13.89 14.19
CA GLN A 83 0.29 -14.18 14.15
C GLN A 83 0.81 -14.29 12.73
N GLU A 84 0.28 -13.48 11.83
CA GLU A 84 0.82 -13.40 10.47
C GLU A 84 2.16 -12.69 10.45
N THR A 85 3.15 -13.31 9.83
CA THR A 85 4.43 -12.68 9.55
C THR A 85 4.25 -11.60 8.47
N ARG A 86 5.20 -10.69 8.38
CA ARG A 86 5.24 -9.68 7.31
C ARG A 86 5.14 -10.33 5.92
N MET A 87 5.86 -11.43 5.71
CA MET A 87 5.85 -12.14 4.42
C MET A 87 4.49 -12.74 4.07
N GLU A 88 3.77 -13.27 5.04
CA GLU A 88 2.41 -13.77 4.85
C GLU A 88 1.43 -12.65 4.50
N PHE A 89 1.53 -11.49 5.16
CA PHE A 89 0.78 -10.30 4.79
C PHE A 89 1.04 -9.87 3.33
N MET A 90 2.31 -9.81 2.93
CA MET A 90 2.68 -9.41 1.58
C MET A 90 2.13 -10.38 0.52
N LYS A 91 2.29 -11.68 0.73
CA LYS A 91 1.77 -12.73 -0.18
C LYS A 91 0.26 -12.65 -0.33
N ARG A 92 -0.45 -12.59 0.79
CA ARG A 92 -1.92 -12.50 0.79
C ARG A 92 -2.42 -11.23 0.11
N TYR A 93 -1.85 -10.06 0.45
CA TYR A 93 -2.23 -8.82 -0.20
C TYR A 93 -1.92 -8.82 -1.71
N ALA A 94 -0.78 -9.35 -2.12
CA ALA A 94 -0.39 -9.47 -3.52
C ALA A 94 -1.38 -10.34 -4.30
N GLU A 95 -1.79 -11.49 -3.74
CA GLU A 95 -2.77 -12.39 -4.33
C GLU A 95 -4.15 -11.73 -4.44
N ASP A 96 -4.68 -11.22 -3.32
CA ASP A 96 -6.01 -10.63 -3.26
C ASP A 96 -6.13 -9.39 -4.16
N SER A 97 -5.13 -8.50 -4.13
CA SER A 97 -5.11 -7.32 -4.99
C SER A 97 -4.92 -7.69 -6.47
N GLY A 98 -4.23 -8.79 -6.77
CA GLY A 98 -4.12 -9.35 -8.12
C GLY A 98 -5.46 -9.80 -8.68
N LYS A 99 -6.26 -10.53 -7.89
CA LYS A 99 -7.63 -10.92 -8.26
C LYS A 99 -8.53 -9.71 -8.52
N ARG A 100 -8.44 -8.68 -7.67
CA ARG A 100 -9.18 -7.43 -7.85
C ARG A 100 -8.75 -6.68 -9.11
N LEU A 101 -7.45 -6.62 -9.38
CA LEU A 101 -6.92 -6.00 -10.60
C LEU A 101 -7.43 -6.71 -11.86
N ALA A 102 -7.43 -8.04 -11.87
CA ALA A 102 -7.99 -8.82 -12.97
C ALA A 102 -9.48 -8.50 -13.19
N ALA A 103 -10.26 -8.48 -12.11
CA ALA A 103 -11.69 -8.12 -12.20
C ALA A 103 -11.93 -6.68 -12.68
N LEU A 104 -11.08 -5.72 -12.31
CA LEU A 104 -11.19 -4.34 -12.80
C LEU A 104 -10.91 -4.21 -14.30
N ARG A 105 -10.00 -5.01 -14.85
CA ARG A 105 -9.65 -5.01 -16.27
C ARG A 105 -10.81 -5.42 -17.18
N GLU A 106 -11.76 -6.19 -16.65
CA GLU A 106 -12.96 -6.65 -17.36
C GLU A 106 -14.11 -5.62 -17.35
N LYS A 107 -13.94 -4.48 -16.67
CA LYS A 107 -15.03 -3.50 -16.50
C LYS A 107 -15.06 -2.50 -17.65
N ASP A 108 -16.24 -2.33 -18.23
CA ASP A 108 -16.51 -1.35 -19.29
C ASP A 108 -16.75 0.07 -18.75
N GLU A 109 -16.91 1.04 -19.63
CA GLU A 109 -17.14 2.43 -19.26
C GLU A 109 -18.45 2.63 -18.51
N MET A 110 -19.50 1.93 -18.91
CA MET A 110 -20.82 2.00 -18.30
C MET A 110 -20.78 1.54 -16.84
N TRP A 111 -20.00 0.49 -16.55
CA TRP A 111 -19.78 0.05 -15.16
C TRP A 111 -19.08 1.13 -14.33
N TRP A 112 -18.05 1.79 -14.87
CA TRP A 112 -17.32 2.83 -14.17
C TRP A 112 -18.16 4.08 -13.88
N GLU A 113 -19.03 4.47 -14.81
CA GLU A 113 -19.94 5.60 -14.69
C GLU A 113 -21.14 5.30 -13.80
N GLY A 114 -21.50 4.03 -13.66
CA GLY A 114 -22.62 3.60 -12.84
C GLY A 114 -22.44 3.96 -11.37
N ASN A 115 -23.53 4.44 -10.76
CA ASN A 115 -23.55 4.80 -9.35
C ASN A 115 -23.53 3.58 -8.43
N THR A 116 -23.00 3.81 -7.25
CA THR A 116 -22.98 2.88 -6.13
C THR A 116 -23.06 3.64 -4.80
N LYS A 117 -23.47 2.94 -3.75
CA LYS A 117 -23.45 3.50 -2.40
C LYS A 117 -22.02 3.63 -1.88
N PHE A 118 -21.64 4.84 -1.52
CA PHE A 118 -20.45 5.15 -0.75
C PHE A 118 -20.92 5.65 0.63
N PHE A 119 -20.97 4.75 1.60
CA PHE A 119 -21.63 4.96 2.91
C PHE A 119 -23.08 5.38 2.74
N ASP A 120 -23.40 6.63 3.02
CA ASP A 120 -24.76 7.23 2.99
C ASP A 120 -25.06 8.04 1.70
N VAL A 121 -24.06 8.17 0.79
CA VAL A 121 -24.20 8.94 -0.45
C VAL A 121 -23.97 8.08 -1.69
N GLU A 122 -24.57 8.50 -2.80
CA GLU A 122 -24.30 7.87 -4.10
C GLU A 122 -23.13 8.54 -4.81
N ARG A 123 -22.26 7.73 -5.41
CA ARG A 123 -21.12 8.17 -6.22
C ARG A 123 -20.90 7.19 -7.38
N SER A 124 -20.29 7.67 -8.46
CA SER A 124 -19.84 6.75 -9.52
C SER A 124 -18.74 5.82 -9.00
N ARG A 125 -18.65 4.60 -9.58
CA ARG A 125 -17.58 3.66 -9.22
C ARG A 125 -16.20 4.23 -9.53
N ALA A 126 -16.07 5.05 -10.57
CA ALA A 126 -14.82 5.75 -10.86
C ALA A 126 -14.40 6.69 -9.71
N TRP A 127 -15.35 7.45 -9.14
CA TRP A 127 -15.08 8.29 -7.98
C TRP A 127 -14.69 7.45 -6.75
N VAL A 128 -15.42 6.36 -6.50
CA VAL A 128 -15.12 5.44 -5.38
C VAL A 128 -13.71 4.87 -5.52
N MET A 129 -13.31 4.47 -6.74
CA MET A 129 -11.97 3.95 -6.99
C MET A 129 -10.89 5.01 -6.78
N THR A 130 -11.09 6.24 -7.25
CA THR A 130 -10.18 7.38 -6.98
C THR A 130 -10.02 7.58 -5.48
N ARG A 131 -11.12 7.57 -4.73
CA ARG A 131 -11.10 7.72 -3.27
C ARG A 131 -10.39 6.53 -2.59
N ARG A 132 -10.55 5.31 -3.11
CA ARG A 132 -9.83 4.12 -2.62
C ARG A 132 -8.32 4.26 -2.81
N ILE A 133 -7.87 4.69 -3.99
CA ILE A 133 -6.45 4.95 -4.27
C ILE A 133 -5.88 5.98 -3.28
N ALA A 134 -6.58 7.10 -3.09
CA ALA A 134 -6.17 8.12 -2.12
C ALA A 134 -6.08 7.59 -0.68
N HIS A 135 -7.03 6.73 -0.27
CA HIS A 135 -7.01 6.09 1.05
C HIS A 135 -5.82 5.14 1.21
N THR A 136 -5.49 4.38 0.17
CA THR A 136 -4.30 3.51 0.17
C THR A 136 -3.02 4.33 0.32
N SER A 137 -2.91 5.42 -0.45
CA SER A 137 -1.76 6.34 -0.38
C SER A 137 -1.61 7.00 0.98
N HIS A 138 -2.73 7.37 1.62
CA HIS A 138 -2.76 7.94 2.97
C HIS A 138 -2.12 6.99 4.00
N HIS A 139 -2.56 5.73 4.04
CA HIS A 139 -2.00 4.75 4.98
C HIS A 139 -0.56 4.37 4.66
N ARG A 140 -0.20 4.30 3.39
CA ARG A 140 1.19 4.08 2.98
C ARG A 140 2.10 5.21 3.46
N GLY A 141 1.67 6.47 3.35
CA GLY A 141 2.40 7.61 3.89
C GLY A 141 2.62 7.52 5.40
N GLN A 142 1.62 7.07 6.16
CA GLN A 142 1.76 6.82 7.60
C GLN A 142 2.82 5.74 7.89
N LEU A 143 2.81 4.64 7.14
CA LEU A 143 3.81 3.58 7.30
C LEU A 143 5.22 4.06 6.93
N MET A 144 5.37 4.87 5.88
CA MET A 144 6.68 5.46 5.53
C MET A 144 7.21 6.37 6.65
N ALA A 145 6.35 7.14 7.33
CA ALA A 145 6.73 7.91 8.49
C ALA A 145 7.18 7.01 9.65
N MET A 146 6.49 5.89 9.89
CA MET A 146 6.89 4.91 10.91
C MET A 146 8.24 4.25 10.58
N LEU A 147 8.50 3.90 9.31
CA LEU A 147 9.81 3.41 8.88
C LEU A 147 10.91 4.42 9.21
N ARG A 148 10.68 5.70 8.95
CA ARG A 148 11.65 6.75 9.29
C ARG A 148 11.88 6.87 10.80
N MET A 149 10.82 6.73 11.61
CA MET A 149 10.92 6.71 13.08
C MET A 149 11.74 5.50 13.59
N LEU A 150 11.68 4.38 12.89
CA LEU A 150 12.45 3.17 13.17
C LEU A 150 13.89 3.21 12.64
N GLY A 151 14.30 4.30 11.99
CA GLY A 151 15.63 4.44 11.39
C GLY A 151 15.86 3.50 10.20
N ARG A 152 14.79 3.11 9.48
CA ARG A 152 14.90 2.31 8.27
C ARG A 152 15.18 3.18 7.06
N ASP A 153 15.99 2.67 6.14
CA ASP A 153 16.20 3.29 4.83
C ASP A 153 14.93 3.14 3.97
N LEU A 154 14.65 4.15 3.15
CA LEU A 154 13.47 4.20 2.31
C LEU A 154 13.83 4.22 0.83
N HIS A 155 13.46 3.16 0.12
CA HIS A 155 13.45 3.16 -1.33
C HIS A 155 12.36 4.11 -1.87
N SER A 156 12.49 4.47 -3.12
CA SER A 156 11.51 5.32 -3.79
C SER A 156 10.12 4.69 -3.83
N ASN A 157 9.12 5.53 -3.64
CA ASN A 157 7.71 5.14 -3.76
C ASN A 157 6.97 6.02 -4.78
N TYR A 158 7.25 7.32 -4.80
CA TYR A 158 6.75 8.29 -5.78
C TYR A 158 7.85 9.07 -6.48
N GLY A 159 9.02 9.10 -5.92
CA GLY A 159 10.16 9.84 -6.41
C GLY A 159 11.35 9.64 -5.49
N PRO A 160 12.39 10.44 -5.59
CA PRO A 160 13.55 10.36 -4.71
C PRO A 160 13.17 10.42 -3.24
N THR A 161 13.98 9.80 -2.40
CA THR A 161 13.95 9.90 -0.94
C THR A 161 15.27 10.49 -0.43
N ALA A 162 15.36 10.81 0.85
CA ALA A 162 16.63 11.16 1.45
C ALA A 162 17.70 10.10 1.18
N ASP A 163 17.33 8.81 1.25
CA ASP A 163 18.26 7.68 1.13
C ASP A 163 18.62 7.37 -0.33
N THR A 164 17.86 7.87 -1.30
CA THR A 164 18.20 7.78 -2.72
C THR A 164 19.02 8.98 -3.22
N GLY A 165 19.47 9.87 -2.34
CA GLY A 165 20.30 11.02 -2.66
C GLY A 165 19.62 12.37 -2.48
N GLY A 166 18.43 12.44 -1.88
CA GLY A 166 17.78 13.67 -1.46
C GLY A 166 16.68 14.16 -2.40
N LEU A 167 16.72 15.43 -2.76
CA LEU A 167 15.64 16.10 -3.49
C LEU A 167 15.76 15.96 -5.02
N MET A 168 14.64 16.04 -5.73
CA MET A 168 14.61 16.05 -7.21
C MET A 168 15.46 17.17 -7.79
N GLN A 169 15.45 18.38 -7.19
CA GLN A 169 16.28 19.50 -7.63
C GLN A 169 17.79 19.21 -7.51
N ASN A 170 18.18 18.24 -6.71
CA ASN A 170 19.57 17.77 -6.59
C ASN A 170 19.88 16.62 -7.56
N HIS A 171 19.00 16.35 -8.51
CA HIS A 171 19.08 15.22 -9.44
C HIS A 171 19.17 13.85 -8.74
N ALA A 172 18.57 13.72 -7.57
CA ALA A 172 18.49 12.45 -6.85
C ALA A 172 17.73 11.43 -7.69
N PRO A 173 18.23 10.20 -7.82
CA PRO A 173 17.57 9.16 -8.62
C PRO A 173 16.33 8.62 -7.91
N THR A 174 15.39 8.13 -8.71
CA THR A 174 14.31 7.26 -8.23
C THR A 174 14.82 5.82 -8.23
N ILE A 175 14.94 5.21 -7.04
CA ILE A 175 15.45 3.85 -6.86
C ILE A 175 14.36 3.03 -6.16
N TYR A 176 13.70 2.14 -6.90
CA TYR A 176 12.75 1.19 -6.33
C TYR A 176 13.47 0.00 -5.70
N ALA A 177 12.90 -0.56 -4.63
CA ALA A 177 13.47 -1.72 -3.95
C ALA A 177 13.56 -2.95 -4.88
N TYR A 178 12.55 -3.13 -5.75
CA TYR A 178 12.44 -4.20 -6.73
C TYR A 178 11.79 -3.69 -8.01
N ALA A 179 12.04 -4.35 -9.14
CA ALA A 179 11.48 -3.94 -10.43
C ALA A 179 10.02 -4.41 -10.61
N SER A 180 9.61 -5.51 -9.97
CA SER A 180 8.24 -6.04 -10.04
C SER A 180 7.78 -6.60 -8.69
N LEU A 181 6.47 -6.90 -8.61
CA LEU A 181 5.90 -7.54 -7.42
C LEU A 181 6.38 -8.97 -7.26
N GLU A 182 6.56 -9.69 -8.35
CA GLU A 182 7.07 -11.06 -8.38
C GLU A 182 8.50 -11.10 -7.85
N GLU A 183 9.37 -10.24 -8.39
CA GLU A 183 10.76 -10.09 -7.92
C GLU A 183 10.84 -9.72 -6.44
N LEU A 184 9.93 -8.84 -5.97
CA LEU A 184 9.84 -8.46 -4.57
C LEU A 184 9.52 -9.66 -3.68
N LEU A 185 8.49 -10.43 -4.01
CA LEU A 185 8.08 -11.59 -3.21
C LEU A 185 9.16 -12.68 -3.21
N GLU A 186 9.79 -12.94 -4.34
CA GLU A 186 10.91 -13.88 -4.45
C GLU A 186 12.13 -13.40 -3.67
N GLY A 187 12.51 -12.14 -3.82
CA GLY A 187 13.65 -11.53 -3.16
C GLY A 187 13.49 -11.51 -1.64
N GLU A 188 12.32 -11.10 -1.14
CA GLU A 188 12.04 -11.08 0.30
C GLU A 188 11.97 -12.50 0.89
N ASN A 189 11.41 -13.46 0.16
CA ASN A 189 11.37 -14.86 0.59
C ASN A 189 12.78 -15.50 0.63
N ALA A 190 13.73 -14.96 -0.15
CA ALA A 190 15.13 -15.39 -0.17
C ALA A 190 16.03 -14.60 0.80
N GLY A 191 15.46 -13.88 1.76
CA GLY A 191 16.18 -13.13 2.79
C GLY A 191 16.45 -11.66 2.46
N GLY A 192 15.79 -11.12 1.43
CA GLY A 192 15.91 -9.73 0.99
C GLY A 192 17.02 -9.52 -0.05
N ARG A 193 16.67 -8.91 -1.18
CA ARG A 193 17.61 -8.59 -2.27
C ARG A 193 17.36 -7.20 -2.82
N LYS A 194 17.04 -6.24 -1.94
CA LYS A 194 16.79 -4.86 -2.34
C LYS A 194 18.01 -4.24 -2.98
N ILE A 195 17.78 -3.35 -3.94
CA ILE A 195 18.83 -2.53 -4.53
C ILE A 195 19.46 -1.66 -3.44
N ALA A 196 20.80 -1.59 -3.41
CA ALA A 196 21.51 -0.76 -2.44
C ALA A 196 21.22 0.73 -2.66
N LEU A 197 21.06 1.46 -1.57
CA LEU A 197 20.81 2.90 -1.59
C LEU A 197 22.10 3.67 -1.42
N PRO A 198 22.28 4.81 -2.15
CA PRO A 198 23.50 5.61 -2.06
C PRO A 198 23.60 6.42 -0.76
N GLY A 199 22.50 6.53 -0.01
CA GLY A 199 22.42 7.39 1.17
C GLY A 199 22.29 8.88 0.83
N THR A 200 22.27 9.71 1.87
CA THR A 200 22.04 11.17 1.74
C THR A 200 23.23 11.92 1.14
N GLY A 201 24.43 11.42 1.31
CA GLY A 201 25.64 12.19 0.99
C GLY A 201 25.71 13.51 1.76
N ASN A 202 26.29 14.55 1.12
CA ASN A 202 26.39 15.91 1.68
C ASN A 202 25.32 16.88 1.13
N LYS A 203 24.29 16.37 0.45
CA LYS A 203 23.26 17.20 -0.17
C LYS A 203 22.09 17.43 0.79
N ALA A 204 21.39 18.54 0.62
CA ALA A 204 20.14 18.79 1.32
C ALA A 204 19.12 17.70 0.99
N VAL A 205 18.40 17.21 2.00
CA VAL A 205 17.42 16.11 1.88
C VAL A 205 15.99 16.57 2.11
N THR A 206 15.79 17.81 2.50
CA THR A 206 14.47 18.43 2.71
C THR A 206 14.56 19.92 2.34
N GLU A 207 13.40 20.55 2.05
CA GLU A 207 13.25 21.98 1.78
C GLU A 207 13.16 22.80 3.09
N ARG A 208 13.87 22.40 4.13
CA ARG A 208 13.89 23.18 5.39
C ARG A 208 14.54 24.54 5.12
N PRO A 209 13.92 25.65 5.58
CA PRO A 209 14.60 26.93 5.59
C PRO A 209 15.81 26.84 6.52
N GLU A 210 16.91 27.50 6.13
CA GLU A 210 18.11 27.66 6.96
C GLU A 210 17.82 28.52 8.19
#